data_7314888f84d1e4817d722b36a2ffd616
#
_entry.id   7314888f84d1e4817d722b36a2ffd616
#
_cell.length_a   1.000
_cell.length_b   1.000
_cell.length_c   1.000
_cell.angle_alpha   90.00
_cell.angle_beta   90.00
_cell.angle_gamma   90.00
#
_symmetry.space_group_name_H-M   'P 1'
#
loop_
_entity.id
_entity.type
_entity.pdbx_description
1 polymer ?
#
loop_
_entity_poly.entity_id
_entity_poly.type
_entity_poly.pdbx_seq_one_letter_code
_entity_poly.pdbx_strand_id
1 'polypeptide(L)'
;LPGVITASGELEPIRRVNVSPKRGGLLDALYVDEGDAVTKGQVLARMDSGDFTDRMDELSALERQARADYEGKRADYIRYRKLENSGAISGSDLDGYRAAFLSSKEALTAARERIQQRDVEGNELLIRAPFSGVITERFAEPGAFVTPTTTASANAGATSSSIVELSEGLEVAAKVPESDIGRIRIGQNATVRVDAFPDQRFPARVRDIAPRAEKTDNVISFEVELSLIDPPPTLRIGMTVDVDFQTGRTAESTLVPNVAIVTENGQPGVLLVGKDDQPRFQPVELGSSSGGQSAILSGVKPGSKVFIDLPPWAKKRD
;
A
#
# COMPACT_ATOMS: atom_id res chain seq x y z
N LEU A 1 28.62 -13.86 15.56
CA LEU A 1 28.06 -13.34 14.31
C LEU A 1 26.62 -12.94 14.57
N PRO A 2 26.21 -11.71 14.24
CA PRO A 2 24.80 -11.36 14.32
C PRO A 2 24.03 -12.33 13.44
N GLY A 3 22.98 -12.95 13.99
CA GLY A 3 22.07 -13.78 13.21
C GLY A 3 21.37 -12.90 12.18
N VAL A 4 21.58 -13.17 10.91
CA VAL A 4 20.92 -12.48 9.80
C VAL A 4 20.00 -13.48 9.12
N ILE A 5 18.76 -13.10 8.90
CA ILE A 5 17.82 -13.81 8.05
C ILE A 5 17.73 -13.03 6.76
N THR A 6 17.97 -13.69 5.64
CA THR A 6 17.80 -13.08 4.31
C THR A 6 16.55 -13.61 3.66
N ALA A 7 15.71 -12.71 3.15
CA ALA A 7 14.52 -13.04 2.39
C ALA A 7 14.45 -12.17 1.14
N SER A 8 13.97 -12.75 0.05
CA SER A 8 13.75 -12.02 -1.19
C SER A 8 12.36 -11.38 -1.21
N GLY A 9 12.22 -10.29 -1.94
CA GLY A 9 10.98 -9.55 -2.08
C GLY A 9 11.03 -8.57 -3.24
N GLU A 10 10.13 -7.63 -3.20
CA GLU A 10 10.02 -6.58 -4.21
C GLU A 10 9.62 -5.24 -3.60
N LEU A 11 9.87 -4.16 -4.34
CA LEU A 11 9.40 -2.83 -3.98
C LEU A 11 7.95 -2.68 -4.43
N GLU A 12 7.07 -2.37 -3.49
CA GLU A 12 5.65 -2.17 -3.72
C GLU A 12 5.19 -0.78 -3.27
N PRO A 13 4.07 -0.28 -3.79
CA PRO A 13 3.47 0.93 -3.26
C PRO A 13 2.84 0.66 -1.88
N ILE A 14 2.90 1.63 -0.98
CA ILE A 14 2.20 1.56 0.31
C ILE A 14 0.69 1.50 0.09
N ARG A 15 0.19 2.22 -0.90
CA ARG A 15 -1.21 2.22 -1.31
C ARG A 15 -1.32 2.25 -2.83
N ARG A 16 -2.18 1.41 -3.35
CA ARG A 16 -2.46 1.28 -4.78
C ARG A 16 -3.95 1.15 -5.01
N VAL A 17 -4.47 1.85 -6.01
CA VAL A 17 -5.85 1.73 -6.45
C VAL A 17 -5.95 1.82 -7.96
N ASN A 18 -6.77 0.98 -8.53
CA ASN A 18 -7.19 1.11 -9.92
C ASN A 18 -8.38 2.05 -9.98
N VAL A 19 -8.17 3.20 -10.61
CA VAL A 19 -9.20 4.24 -10.73
C VAL A 19 -10.14 3.87 -11.87
N SER A 20 -11.42 3.73 -11.56
CA SER A 20 -12.47 3.33 -12.48
C SER A 20 -13.63 4.32 -12.44
N PRO A 21 -14.41 4.43 -13.52
CA PRO A 21 -15.65 5.22 -13.50
C PRO A 21 -16.71 4.53 -12.64
N LYS A 22 -17.64 5.30 -12.10
CA LYS A 22 -18.80 4.73 -11.38
C LYS A 22 -19.80 4.07 -12.30
N ARG A 23 -19.88 4.53 -13.55
CA ARG A 23 -20.77 4.00 -14.58
C ARG A 23 -19.97 3.69 -15.83
N GLY A 24 -20.36 2.63 -16.54
CA GLY A 24 -19.77 2.29 -17.82
C GLY A 24 -20.08 3.34 -18.88
N GLY A 25 -19.11 3.58 -19.76
CA GLY A 25 -19.24 4.53 -20.85
C GLY A 25 -17.94 4.67 -21.66
N LEU A 26 -17.97 5.54 -22.64
CA LEU A 26 -16.78 5.88 -23.42
C LEU A 26 -15.90 6.85 -22.62
N LEU A 27 -14.60 6.64 -22.68
CA LEU A 27 -13.61 7.59 -22.16
C LEU A 27 -13.44 8.71 -23.21
N ASP A 28 -13.83 9.94 -22.84
CA ASP A 28 -13.73 11.10 -23.73
C ASP A 28 -12.33 11.73 -23.70
N ALA A 29 -11.77 11.91 -22.51
CA ALA A 29 -10.45 12.52 -22.33
C ALA A 29 -9.70 11.90 -21.16
N LEU A 30 -8.38 11.82 -21.31
CA LEU A 30 -7.44 11.43 -20.27
C LEU A 30 -6.41 12.56 -20.11
N TYR A 31 -6.28 13.11 -18.91
CA TYR A 31 -5.47 14.31 -18.63
C TYR A 31 -4.12 14.00 -18.00
N VAL A 32 -3.84 12.73 -17.72
CA VAL A 32 -2.61 12.26 -17.06
C VAL A 32 -1.99 11.11 -17.82
N ASP A 33 -0.70 10.94 -17.63
CA ASP A 33 0.08 9.86 -18.21
C ASP A 33 0.89 9.13 -17.12
N GLU A 34 1.46 7.99 -17.46
CA GLU A 34 2.35 7.24 -16.59
C GLU A 34 3.53 8.12 -16.14
N GLY A 35 3.79 8.12 -14.83
CA GLY A 35 4.82 8.93 -14.18
C GLY A 35 4.34 10.29 -13.68
N ASP A 36 3.13 10.73 -14.02
CA ASP A 36 2.59 12.00 -13.55
C ASP A 36 2.26 11.95 -12.05
N ALA A 37 2.72 12.98 -11.33
CA ALA A 37 2.32 13.22 -9.95
C ALA A 37 0.98 13.96 -9.92
N VAL A 38 0.06 13.46 -9.11
CA VAL A 38 -1.29 14.01 -8.97
C VAL A 38 -1.62 14.27 -7.50
N THR A 39 -2.52 15.23 -7.28
CA THR A 39 -3.03 15.56 -5.95
C THR A 39 -4.43 15.00 -5.75
N LYS A 40 -4.82 14.74 -4.50
CA LYS A 40 -6.18 14.29 -4.16
C LYS A 40 -7.24 15.24 -4.74
N GLY A 41 -8.24 14.68 -5.43
CA GLY A 41 -9.32 15.44 -6.06
C GLY A 41 -9.03 15.99 -7.45
N GLN A 42 -7.77 15.91 -7.92
CA GLN A 42 -7.41 16.30 -9.27
C GLN A 42 -8.18 15.48 -10.30
N VAL A 43 -8.67 16.13 -11.36
CA VAL A 43 -9.34 15.43 -12.46
C VAL A 43 -8.29 14.67 -13.27
N LEU A 44 -8.48 13.37 -13.39
CA LEU A 44 -7.61 12.48 -14.15
C LEU A 44 -8.14 12.21 -15.55
N ALA A 45 -9.47 12.09 -15.66
CA ALA A 45 -10.14 11.73 -16.89
C ALA A 45 -11.55 12.27 -16.93
N ARG A 46 -12.15 12.30 -18.11
CA ARG A 46 -13.55 12.63 -18.34
C ARG A 46 -14.21 11.53 -19.18
N MET A 47 -15.35 11.07 -18.69
CA MET A 47 -16.24 10.18 -19.46
C MET A 47 -17.06 10.99 -20.47
N ASP A 48 -17.47 10.36 -21.55
CA ASP A 48 -18.37 10.97 -22.51
C ASP A 48 -19.68 11.38 -21.83
N SER A 49 -20.10 12.61 -22.06
CA SER A 49 -21.32 13.19 -21.47
C SER A 49 -22.61 12.64 -22.09
N GLY A 50 -22.55 12.03 -23.26
CA GLY A 50 -23.73 11.55 -23.99
C GLY A 50 -24.81 12.64 -24.11
N ASP A 51 -26.02 12.35 -23.65
CA ASP A 51 -27.17 13.26 -23.62
C ASP A 51 -27.24 14.16 -22.37
N PHE A 52 -26.18 14.23 -21.56
CA PHE A 52 -26.19 14.93 -20.26
C PHE A 52 -26.59 16.39 -20.39
N THR A 53 -26.04 17.12 -21.35
CA THR A 53 -26.29 18.55 -21.56
C THR A 53 -27.74 18.79 -22.00
N ASP A 54 -28.22 17.99 -22.95
CA ASP A 54 -29.60 18.12 -23.46
C ASP A 54 -30.62 17.85 -22.35
N ARG A 55 -30.34 16.86 -21.51
CA ARG A 55 -31.18 16.53 -20.36
C ARG A 55 -31.15 17.61 -19.28
N MET A 56 -30.02 18.24 -19.03
CA MET A 56 -29.93 19.39 -18.11
C MET A 56 -30.72 20.58 -18.61
N ASP A 57 -30.70 20.86 -19.92
CA ASP A 57 -31.46 21.94 -20.53
C ASP A 57 -32.95 21.67 -20.40
N GLU A 58 -33.43 20.45 -20.64
CA GLU A 58 -34.80 20.02 -20.44
C GLU A 58 -35.26 20.25 -18.98
N LEU A 59 -34.49 19.74 -18.00
CA LEU A 59 -34.80 19.89 -16.57
C LEU A 59 -34.78 21.34 -16.12
N SER A 60 -33.89 22.15 -16.66
CA SER A 60 -33.84 23.59 -16.40
C SER A 60 -35.07 24.31 -16.94
N ALA A 61 -35.58 23.91 -18.12
CA ALA A 61 -36.83 24.43 -18.67
C ALA A 61 -38.04 24.06 -17.81
N LEU A 62 -38.11 22.81 -17.33
CA LEU A 62 -39.16 22.35 -16.41
C LEU A 62 -39.11 23.10 -15.07
N GLU A 63 -37.94 23.40 -14.54
CA GLU A 63 -37.78 24.19 -13.31
C GLU A 63 -38.29 25.62 -13.52
N ARG A 64 -37.94 26.25 -14.64
CA ARG A 64 -38.45 27.60 -14.98
C ARG A 64 -39.99 27.63 -15.08
N GLN A 65 -40.58 26.59 -15.68
CA GLN A 65 -42.05 26.46 -15.76
C GLN A 65 -42.67 26.31 -14.36
N ALA A 66 -42.11 25.41 -13.51
CA ALA A 66 -42.63 25.24 -12.15
C ALA A 66 -42.46 26.49 -11.28
N ARG A 67 -41.37 27.25 -11.49
CA ARG A 67 -41.14 28.54 -10.82
C ARG A 67 -42.19 29.56 -11.22
N ALA A 68 -42.51 29.71 -12.50
CA ALA A 68 -43.53 30.64 -12.98
C ALA A 68 -44.90 30.29 -12.40
N ASP A 69 -45.29 29.02 -12.37
CA ASP A 69 -46.55 28.56 -11.76
C ASP A 69 -46.59 28.86 -10.26
N TYR A 70 -45.50 28.56 -9.53
CA TYR A 70 -45.35 28.87 -8.11
C TYR A 70 -45.49 30.37 -7.83
N GLU A 71 -44.84 31.23 -8.61
CA GLU A 71 -44.93 32.69 -8.46
C GLU A 71 -46.35 33.19 -8.70
N GLY A 72 -47.04 32.66 -9.71
CA GLY A 72 -48.45 32.97 -9.99
C GLY A 72 -49.40 32.55 -8.86
N LYS A 73 -49.29 31.30 -8.40
CA LYS A 73 -50.12 30.77 -7.31
C LYS A 73 -49.85 31.48 -5.98
N ARG A 74 -48.61 31.85 -5.74
CA ARG A 74 -48.22 32.63 -4.57
C ARG A 74 -48.85 34.03 -4.61
N ALA A 75 -48.77 34.70 -5.74
CA ALA A 75 -49.34 36.02 -5.90
C ALA A 75 -50.89 36.01 -5.71
N ASP A 76 -51.57 35.01 -6.27
CA ASP A 76 -53.01 34.81 -6.07
C ASP A 76 -53.34 34.60 -4.60
N TYR A 77 -52.67 33.66 -3.92
CA TYR A 77 -52.91 33.41 -2.50
C TYR A 77 -52.67 34.65 -1.64
N ILE A 78 -51.61 35.42 -1.87
CA ILE A 78 -51.34 36.67 -1.14
C ILE A 78 -52.46 37.70 -1.38
N ARG A 79 -52.91 37.83 -2.63
CA ARG A 79 -53.95 38.74 -3.00
C ARG A 79 -55.32 38.41 -2.32
N TYR A 80 -55.71 37.15 -2.40
CA TYR A 80 -57.02 36.71 -1.84
C TYR A 80 -56.98 36.63 -0.32
N ARG A 81 -55.82 36.32 0.31
CA ARG A 81 -55.73 36.41 1.75
C ARG A 81 -55.97 37.80 2.32
N LYS A 82 -55.59 38.85 1.59
CA LYS A 82 -55.87 40.23 2.00
C LYS A 82 -57.34 40.55 1.96
N LEU A 83 -58.13 39.85 1.11
CA LEU A 83 -59.63 40.09 0.95
C LEU A 83 -60.39 39.28 2.00
N GLU A 84 -59.83 38.34 2.69
CA GLU A 84 -60.56 37.57 3.72
C GLU A 84 -61.06 38.44 4.83
N ASN A 85 -60.28 39.40 5.32
CA ASN A 85 -60.72 40.35 6.37
C ASN A 85 -61.79 41.27 6.00
N SER A 86 -62.06 41.45 4.71
CA SER A 86 -63.22 42.30 4.18
C SER A 86 -64.48 41.48 3.88
N GLY A 87 -64.45 40.16 4.07
CA GLY A 87 -65.59 39.29 3.74
C GLY A 87 -65.79 39.09 2.24
N ALA A 88 -64.86 39.53 1.39
CA ALA A 88 -65.00 39.46 -0.08
C ALA A 88 -64.68 38.09 -0.67
N ILE A 89 -64.17 37.12 0.15
CA ILE A 89 -63.89 35.75 -0.24
C ILE A 89 -64.31 34.78 0.86
N SER A 90 -64.81 33.60 0.50
CA SER A 90 -65.16 32.56 1.44
C SER A 90 -63.85 31.85 1.98
N GLY A 91 -63.91 31.32 3.21
CA GLY A 91 -62.81 30.54 3.78
C GLY A 91 -62.48 29.33 2.93
N SER A 92 -63.51 28.69 2.33
CA SER A 92 -63.29 27.52 1.45
C SER A 92 -62.57 27.91 0.16
N ASP A 93 -62.82 29.06 -0.42
CA ASP A 93 -62.14 29.55 -1.62
C ASP A 93 -60.64 29.88 -1.28
N LEU A 94 -60.46 30.55 -0.14
CA LEU A 94 -59.08 30.86 0.33
C LEU A 94 -58.27 29.60 0.58
N ASP A 95 -58.84 28.54 1.18
CA ASP A 95 -58.22 27.26 1.36
C ASP A 95 -57.82 26.63 0.01
N GLY A 96 -58.62 26.80 -1.04
CA GLY A 96 -58.32 26.40 -2.39
C GLY A 96 -57.08 27.10 -2.96
N TYR A 97 -56.96 28.42 -2.80
CA TYR A 97 -55.78 29.20 -3.23
C TYR A 97 -54.54 28.81 -2.42
N ARG A 98 -54.68 28.55 -1.12
CA ARG A 98 -53.60 28.09 -0.26
C ARG A 98 -53.10 26.72 -0.71
N ALA A 99 -54.00 25.78 -0.96
CA ALA A 99 -53.66 24.44 -1.40
C ALA A 99 -52.93 24.46 -2.76
N ALA A 100 -53.39 25.28 -3.71
CA ALA A 100 -52.74 25.48 -5.00
C ALA A 100 -51.34 26.09 -4.86
N PHE A 101 -51.17 27.07 -3.98
CA PHE A 101 -49.84 27.63 -3.66
C PHE A 101 -48.91 26.61 -3.07
N LEU A 102 -49.34 25.84 -2.07
CA LEU A 102 -48.49 24.80 -1.44
C LEU A 102 -48.15 23.70 -2.43
N SER A 103 -49.09 23.25 -3.25
CA SER A 103 -48.83 22.25 -4.30
C SER A 103 -47.81 22.75 -5.32
N SER A 104 -47.92 24.00 -5.79
CA SER A 104 -46.95 24.57 -6.73
C SER A 104 -45.57 24.75 -6.10
N LYS A 105 -45.46 25.02 -4.80
CA LYS A 105 -44.24 25.10 -4.05
C LYS A 105 -43.53 23.76 -4.05
N GLU A 106 -44.24 22.67 -3.76
CA GLU A 106 -43.67 21.32 -3.76
C GLU A 106 -43.27 20.86 -5.18
N ALA A 107 -44.05 21.27 -6.22
CA ALA A 107 -43.68 20.99 -7.60
C ALA A 107 -42.37 21.68 -8.01
N LEU A 108 -42.14 22.92 -7.59
CA LEU A 108 -40.88 23.65 -7.80
C LEU A 108 -39.75 22.98 -7.07
N THR A 109 -39.93 22.56 -5.81
CA THR A 109 -38.93 21.79 -5.05
C THR A 109 -38.56 20.52 -5.78
N ALA A 110 -39.54 19.75 -6.24
CA ALA A 110 -39.29 18.52 -7.00
C ALA A 110 -38.50 18.75 -8.30
N ALA A 111 -38.79 19.85 -9.01
CA ALA A 111 -38.06 20.21 -10.23
C ALA A 111 -36.56 20.54 -9.92
N ARG A 112 -36.31 21.25 -8.82
CA ARG A 112 -34.96 21.57 -8.36
C ARG A 112 -34.17 20.33 -7.92
N GLU A 113 -34.81 19.41 -7.21
CA GLU A 113 -34.18 18.15 -6.79
C GLU A 113 -33.76 17.30 -8.00
N ARG A 114 -34.54 17.29 -9.08
CA ARG A 114 -34.17 16.61 -10.32
C ARG A 114 -32.93 17.20 -10.98
N ILE A 115 -32.77 18.53 -10.97
CA ILE A 115 -31.57 19.20 -11.46
C ILE A 115 -30.38 18.80 -10.58
N GLN A 116 -30.54 18.86 -9.26
CA GLN A 116 -29.45 18.50 -8.34
C GLN A 116 -29.02 17.05 -8.51
N GLN A 117 -29.96 16.13 -8.67
CA GLN A 117 -29.66 14.73 -8.97
C GLN A 117 -28.85 14.61 -10.27
N ARG A 118 -29.23 15.33 -11.31
CA ARG A 118 -28.49 15.29 -12.59
C ARG A 118 -27.11 15.92 -12.49
N ASP A 119 -26.92 16.97 -11.69
CA ASP A 119 -25.63 17.58 -11.40
C ASP A 119 -24.67 16.59 -10.73
N VAL A 120 -25.16 15.80 -9.77
CA VAL A 120 -24.38 14.73 -9.14
C VAL A 120 -23.93 13.72 -10.18
N GLU A 121 -24.82 13.30 -11.07
CA GLU A 121 -24.48 12.41 -12.19
C GLU A 121 -23.40 13.01 -13.11
N GLY A 122 -23.49 14.31 -13.40
CA GLY A 122 -22.49 15.04 -14.19
C GLY A 122 -21.12 15.09 -13.53
N ASN A 123 -21.07 15.26 -12.21
CA ASN A 123 -19.83 15.20 -11.47
C ASN A 123 -19.21 13.80 -11.48
N GLU A 124 -20.00 12.74 -11.62
CA GLU A 124 -19.53 11.37 -11.76
C GLU A 124 -18.87 11.08 -13.13
N LEU A 125 -19.07 11.93 -14.13
CA LEU A 125 -18.37 11.86 -15.42
C LEU A 125 -16.91 12.31 -15.30
N LEU A 126 -16.56 13.10 -14.26
CA LEU A 126 -15.20 13.50 -13.97
C LEU A 126 -14.54 12.50 -13.03
N ILE A 127 -13.54 11.82 -13.53
CA ILE A 127 -12.78 10.84 -12.75
C ILE A 127 -11.67 11.57 -12.01
N ARG A 128 -11.66 11.46 -10.69
CA ARG A 128 -10.74 12.20 -9.80
C ARG A 128 -9.85 11.27 -9.01
N ALA A 129 -8.66 11.77 -8.67
CA ALA A 129 -7.71 11.07 -7.82
C ALA A 129 -8.26 10.92 -6.39
N PRO A 130 -8.38 9.69 -5.86
CA PRO A 130 -8.87 9.45 -4.50
C PRO A 130 -7.86 9.85 -3.42
N PHE A 131 -6.58 9.91 -3.77
CA PHE A 131 -5.47 10.37 -2.92
C PHE A 131 -4.36 10.96 -3.78
N SER A 132 -3.41 11.63 -3.17
CA SER A 132 -2.23 12.14 -3.85
C SER A 132 -1.22 11.04 -4.09
N GLY A 133 -0.61 10.98 -5.26
CA GLY A 133 0.34 9.93 -5.62
C GLY A 133 0.86 10.09 -7.04
N VAL A 134 1.28 9.00 -7.64
CA VAL A 134 1.83 8.92 -8.99
C VAL A 134 1.03 7.93 -9.81
N ILE A 135 0.77 8.26 -11.07
CA ILE A 135 0.17 7.34 -12.03
C ILE A 135 1.22 6.31 -12.43
N THR A 136 0.99 5.05 -12.10
CA THR A 136 1.95 3.96 -12.34
C THR A 136 1.63 3.15 -13.59
N GLU A 137 0.37 3.10 -13.99
CA GLU A 137 -0.05 2.39 -15.18
C GLU A 137 -1.28 3.04 -15.82
N ARG A 138 -1.39 2.94 -17.13
CA ARG A 138 -2.52 3.41 -17.91
C ARG A 138 -3.18 2.24 -18.64
N PHE A 139 -4.44 1.99 -18.34
CA PHE A 139 -5.21 0.84 -18.88
C PHE A 139 -6.11 1.19 -20.04
N ALA A 140 -6.54 2.44 -20.15
CA ALA A 140 -7.50 2.88 -21.15
C ALA A 140 -7.02 4.12 -21.89
N GLU A 141 -7.43 4.21 -23.15
CA GLU A 141 -7.19 5.35 -24.04
C GLU A 141 -8.52 6.09 -24.31
N PRO A 142 -8.46 7.40 -24.63
CA PRO A 142 -9.65 8.10 -25.12
C PRO A 142 -10.31 7.36 -26.30
N GLY A 143 -11.62 7.21 -26.25
CA GLY A 143 -12.39 6.41 -27.20
C GLY A 143 -12.67 4.98 -26.78
N ALA A 144 -11.98 4.47 -25.74
CA ALA A 144 -12.24 3.15 -25.19
C ALA A 144 -13.52 3.12 -24.35
N PHE A 145 -14.21 1.99 -24.36
CA PHE A 145 -15.35 1.76 -23.47
C PHE A 145 -14.85 1.19 -22.14
N VAL A 146 -15.13 1.86 -21.04
CA VAL A 146 -14.71 1.48 -19.70
C VAL A 146 -15.91 1.14 -18.83
N THR A 147 -15.84 0.03 -18.11
CA THR A 147 -16.89 -0.43 -17.20
C THR A 147 -16.38 -0.56 -15.78
N PRO A 148 -17.20 -0.30 -14.76
CA PRO A 148 -16.81 -0.49 -13.35
C PRO A 148 -16.86 -1.96 -12.90
N THR A 149 -16.66 -2.92 -13.79
CA THR A 149 -16.74 -4.35 -13.48
C THR A 149 -15.53 -4.82 -12.68
N THR A 150 -15.78 -5.51 -11.58
CA THR A 150 -14.76 -6.12 -10.71
C THR A 150 -14.26 -7.50 -11.21
N THR A 151 -14.84 -8.03 -12.25
CA THR A 151 -14.45 -9.32 -12.86
C THR A 151 -13.42 -9.06 -13.95
N ALA A 152 -12.17 -9.46 -13.69
CA ALA A 152 -11.15 -9.55 -14.72
C ALA A 152 -11.60 -10.59 -15.77
N SER A 153 -12.06 -10.11 -16.91
CA SER A 153 -12.32 -10.98 -18.07
C SER A 153 -10.99 -11.22 -18.78
N ALA A 154 -10.54 -12.46 -18.79
CA ALA A 154 -9.28 -12.89 -19.42
C ALA A 154 -9.34 -12.95 -20.96
N ASN A 155 -10.41 -12.45 -21.59
CA ASN A 155 -10.59 -12.53 -23.04
C ASN A 155 -10.03 -11.28 -23.72
N ALA A 156 -9.19 -11.51 -24.72
CA ALA A 156 -8.68 -10.46 -25.62
C ALA A 156 -9.86 -9.73 -26.30
N GLY A 157 -9.92 -8.41 -26.12
CA GLY A 157 -11.04 -7.56 -26.57
C GLY A 157 -11.99 -7.16 -25.46
N ALA A 158 -11.72 -7.55 -24.23
CA ALA A 158 -12.49 -7.11 -23.05
C ALA A 158 -12.37 -5.61 -22.85
N THR A 159 -13.50 -4.99 -22.52
CA THR A 159 -13.57 -3.62 -22.03
C THR A 159 -12.70 -3.47 -20.78
N SER A 160 -11.89 -2.42 -20.72
CA SER A 160 -11.10 -2.14 -19.53
C SER A 160 -12.02 -1.83 -18.35
N SER A 161 -11.74 -2.41 -17.19
CA SER A 161 -12.45 -2.09 -15.93
C SER A 161 -11.85 -0.89 -15.19
N SER A 162 -10.69 -0.43 -15.62
CA SER A 162 -9.93 0.65 -14.98
C SER A 162 -9.36 1.60 -16.03
N ILE A 163 -9.15 2.84 -15.64
CA ILE A 163 -8.58 3.87 -16.51
C ILE A 163 -7.07 3.98 -16.26
N VAL A 164 -6.68 4.17 -15.01
CA VAL A 164 -5.29 4.28 -14.57
C VAL A 164 -5.09 3.60 -13.22
N GLU A 165 -3.85 3.22 -12.93
CA GLU A 165 -3.42 2.85 -11.59
C GLU A 165 -2.76 4.05 -10.91
N LEU A 166 -3.21 4.35 -9.68
CA LEU A 166 -2.66 5.37 -8.83
C LEU A 166 -1.99 4.73 -7.62
N SER A 167 -0.73 5.08 -7.40
CA SER A 167 0.09 4.54 -6.31
C SER A 167 0.65 5.66 -5.44
N GLU A 168 0.76 5.39 -4.15
CA GLU A 168 1.34 6.31 -3.17
C GLU A 168 2.39 5.60 -2.33
N GLY A 169 3.56 6.25 -2.19
CA GLY A 169 4.65 5.76 -1.37
C GLY A 169 5.38 4.56 -1.96
N LEU A 170 6.36 4.09 -1.23
CA LEU A 170 7.19 2.94 -1.58
C LEU A 170 7.57 2.19 -0.32
N GLU A 171 7.39 0.89 -0.33
CA GLU A 171 7.77 -0.01 0.74
C GLU A 171 8.36 -1.31 0.18
N VAL A 172 8.89 -2.12 1.04
CA VAL A 172 9.41 -3.45 0.70
C VAL A 172 8.43 -4.51 1.16
N ALA A 173 8.04 -5.40 0.28
CA ALA A 173 7.30 -6.62 0.59
C ALA A 173 8.27 -7.81 0.46
N ALA A 174 8.68 -8.38 1.57
CA ALA A 174 9.58 -9.53 1.63
C ALA A 174 8.82 -10.81 1.97
N LYS A 175 9.15 -11.91 1.30
CA LYS A 175 8.56 -13.23 1.58
C LYS A 175 9.49 -14.04 2.48
N VAL A 176 9.10 -14.17 3.74
CA VAL A 176 9.85 -14.87 4.76
C VAL A 176 9.31 -16.28 4.94
N PRO A 177 10.14 -17.34 4.82
CA PRO A 177 9.72 -18.72 5.04
C PRO A 177 9.16 -18.95 6.45
N GLU A 178 8.24 -19.90 6.58
CA GLU A 178 7.64 -20.29 7.87
C GLU A 178 8.71 -20.66 8.93
N SER A 179 9.82 -21.26 8.52
CA SER A 179 10.93 -21.61 9.42
C SER A 179 11.59 -20.41 10.10
N ASP A 180 11.51 -19.22 9.50
CA ASP A 180 12.22 -18.03 9.92
C ASP A 180 11.33 -16.97 10.54
N ILE A 181 10.04 -16.98 10.23
CA ILE A 181 9.09 -15.93 10.62
C ILE A 181 9.03 -15.73 12.14
N GLY A 182 9.21 -16.79 12.92
CA GLY A 182 9.20 -16.73 14.38
C GLY A 182 10.30 -15.85 14.98
N ARG A 183 11.33 -15.50 14.20
CA ARG A 183 12.45 -14.63 14.61
C ARG A 183 12.30 -13.18 14.14
N ILE A 184 11.31 -12.88 13.34
CA ILE A 184 11.01 -11.53 12.87
C ILE A 184 10.07 -10.82 13.84
N ARG A 185 10.30 -9.53 14.07
CA ARG A 185 9.50 -8.70 14.97
C ARG A 185 9.21 -7.34 14.32
N ILE A 186 8.03 -6.81 14.59
CA ILE A 186 7.68 -5.43 14.20
C ILE A 186 8.67 -4.46 14.86
N GLY A 187 9.13 -3.47 14.10
CA GLY A 187 10.13 -2.48 14.54
C GLY A 187 11.58 -2.93 14.39
N GLN A 188 11.83 -4.18 13.98
CA GLN A 188 13.17 -4.72 13.75
C GLN A 188 13.85 -4.01 12.58
N ASN A 189 15.13 -3.69 12.73
CA ASN A 189 15.94 -3.11 11.67
C ASN A 189 16.29 -4.18 10.63
N ALA A 190 16.34 -3.74 9.39
CA ALA A 190 16.75 -4.53 8.26
C ALA A 190 17.58 -3.71 7.26
N THR A 191 18.33 -4.38 6.43
CA THR A 191 19.07 -3.78 5.33
C THR A 191 18.56 -4.34 4.02
N VAL A 192 18.18 -3.46 3.11
CA VAL A 192 17.65 -3.83 1.80
C VAL A 192 18.73 -3.66 0.74
N ARG A 193 18.92 -4.69 -0.05
CA ARG A 193 19.74 -4.69 -1.27
C ARG A 193 18.81 -4.74 -2.46
N VAL A 194 18.95 -3.80 -3.37
CA VAL A 194 18.14 -3.74 -4.60
C VAL A 194 19.00 -4.23 -5.75
N ASP A 195 18.52 -5.17 -6.54
CA ASP A 195 19.28 -5.77 -7.64
C ASP A 195 19.78 -4.75 -8.66
N ALA A 196 18.99 -3.71 -8.90
CA ALA A 196 19.35 -2.61 -9.79
C ALA A 196 20.49 -1.72 -9.25
N PHE A 197 20.79 -1.78 -7.95
CA PHE A 197 21.82 -0.97 -7.28
C PHE A 197 22.66 -1.84 -6.33
N PRO A 198 23.50 -2.75 -6.85
CA PRO A 198 24.17 -3.78 -6.06
C PRO A 198 25.15 -3.23 -5.02
N ASP A 199 25.71 -2.04 -5.28
CA ASP A 199 26.68 -1.39 -4.40
C ASP A 199 26.05 -0.54 -3.29
N GLN A 200 24.73 -0.38 -3.31
CA GLN A 200 23.99 0.44 -2.34
C GLN A 200 23.25 -0.44 -1.34
N ARG A 201 23.13 0.08 -0.12
CA ARG A 201 22.36 -0.52 0.97
C ARG A 201 21.37 0.48 1.48
N PHE A 202 20.12 0.04 1.61
CA PHE A 202 19.02 0.90 2.03
C PHE A 202 18.52 0.43 3.40
N PRO A 203 18.57 1.31 4.42
CA PRO A 203 18.03 0.96 5.72
C PRO A 203 16.53 0.87 5.68
N ALA A 204 15.99 -0.13 6.36
CA ALA A 204 14.56 -0.35 6.48
C ALA A 204 14.19 -0.85 7.88
N ARG A 205 12.90 -0.80 8.18
CA ARG A 205 12.37 -1.29 9.45
C ARG A 205 11.08 -2.07 9.20
N VAL A 206 10.94 -3.21 9.86
CA VAL A 206 9.73 -4.03 9.79
C VAL A 206 8.55 -3.22 10.31
N ARG A 207 7.55 -3.01 9.46
CA ARG A 207 6.33 -2.28 9.76
C ARG A 207 5.20 -3.22 10.15
N ASP A 208 5.02 -4.29 9.37
CA ASP A 208 3.95 -5.25 9.58
C ASP A 208 4.37 -6.67 9.14
N ILE A 209 3.69 -7.66 9.67
CA ILE A 209 3.86 -9.07 9.32
C ILE A 209 2.47 -9.61 8.99
N ALA A 210 2.29 -10.13 7.79
CA ALA A 210 1.01 -10.67 7.36
C ALA A 210 0.53 -11.77 8.32
N PRO A 211 -0.74 -11.70 8.77
CA PRO A 211 -1.29 -12.70 9.70
C PRO A 211 -1.58 -14.03 9.03
N ARG A 212 -1.56 -14.08 7.70
CA ARG A 212 -1.86 -15.26 6.89
C ARG A 212 -0.66 -15.63 6.04
N ALA A 213 -0.35 -16.92 6.03
CA ALA A 213 0.66 -17.49 5.14
C ALA A 213 0.14 -17.58 3.70
N GLU A 214 1.04 -17.38 2.76
CA GLU A 214 0.85 -17.69 1.34
C GLU A 214 1.58 -18.99 1.00
N LYS A 215 0.96 -19.80 0.14
CA LYS A 215 1.56 -21.01 -0.39
C LYS A 215 1.78 -20.84 -1.88
N THR A 216 3.03 -20.76 -2.28
CA THR A 216 3.45 -20.69 -3.68
C THR A 216 4.45 -21.80 -3.95
N ASP A 217 4.22 -22.62 -4.99
CA ASP A 217 5.11 -23.71 -5.39
C ASP A 217 5.52 -24.65 -4.22
N ASN A 218 4.56 -25.01 -3.37
CA ASN A 218 4.75 -25.80 -2.15
C ASN A 218 5.62 -25.16 -1.06
N VAL A 219 6.01 -23.90 -1.19
CA VAL A 219 6.67 -23.12 -0.15
C VAL A 219 5.66 -22.28 0.61
N ILE A 220 5.66 -22.42 1.93
CA ILE A 220 4.85 -21.59 2.83
C ILE A 220 5.69 -20.41 3.27
N SER A 221 5.22 -19.20 2.98
CA SER A 221 5.87 -17.96 3.37
C SER A 221 4.88 -16.96 3.95
N PHE A 222 5.40 -16.02 4.73
CA PHE A 222 4.66 -14.87 5.23
C PHE A 222 5.21 -13.61 4.60
N GLU A 223 4.32 -12.72 4.19
CA GLU A 223 4.71 -11.40 3.72
C GLU A 223 5.07 -10.51 4.91
N VAL A 224 6.21 -9.88 4.81
CA VAL A 224 6.72 -8.91 5.79
C VAL A 224 6.90 -7.58 5.09
N GLU A 225 6.18 -6.58 5.53
CA GLU A 225 6.23 -5.23 4.99
C GLU A 225 7.25 -4.39 5.77
N LEU A 226 8.15 -3.73 5.05
CA LEU A 226 9.18 -2.88 5.64
C LEU A 226 9.09 -1.46 5.10
N SER A 227 9.14 -0.51 6.00
CA SER A 227 9.30 0.89 5.64
C SER A 227 10.75 1.20 5.32
N LEU A 228 11.01 1.79 4.17
CA LEU A 228 12.32 2.32 3.81
C LEU A 228 12.57 3.65 4.56
N ILE A 229 13.80 3.87 4.97
CA ILE A 229 14.24 5.09 5.64
C ILE A 229 14.91 5.97 4.56
N ASP A 230 14.32 7.15 4.29
CA ASP A 230 14.80 8.12 3.31
C ASP A 230 15.15 7.49 1.94
N PRO A 231 14.19 6.79 1.27
CA PRO A 231 14.45 6.16 0.00
C PRO A 231 14.76 7.20 -1.08
N PRO A 232 15.81 6.98 -1.90
CA PRO A 232 16.10 7.88 -3.00
C PRO A 232 15.04 7.76 -4.11
N PRO A 233 14.81 8.81 -4.90
CA PRO A 233 13.80 8.82 -5.96
C PRO A 233 14.11 7.89 -7.13
N THR A 234 15.29 7.28 -7.14
CA THR A 234 15.72 6.32 -8.16
C THR A 234 15.08 4.93 -7.97
N LEU A 235 14.60 4.61 -6.77
CA LEU A 235 13.89 3.37 -6.50
C LEU A 235 12.50 3.39 -7.15
N ARG A 236 12.13 2.27 -7.77
CA ARG A 236 10.87 2.12 -8.49
C ARG A 236 10.10 0.90 -8.02
N ILE A 237 8.78 1.00 -8.10
CA ILE A 237 7.87 -0.13 -7.85
C ILE A 237 8.22 -1.28 -8.79
N GLY A 238 8.18 -2.52 -8.26
CA GLY A 238 8.48 -3.74 -9.00
C GLY A 238 9.95 -4.14 -9.04
N MET A 239 10.87 -3.34 -8.47
CA MET A 239 12.28 -3.75 -8.37
C MET A 239 12.44 -4.89 -7.38
N THR A 240 13.23 -5.90 -7.76
CA THR A 240 13.58 -7.04 -6.92
C THR A 240 14.57 -6.63 -5.84
N VAL A 241 14.35 -7.13 -4.64
CA VAL A 241 15.18 -6.84 -3.47
C VAL A 241 15.48 -8.08 -2.66
N ASP A 242 16.60 -8.06 -1.95
CA ASP A 242 16.90 -8.95 -0.85
C ASP A 242 16.95 -8.17 0.46
N VAL A 243 16.31 -8.70 1.47
CA VAL A 243 16.22 -8.08 2.79
C VAL A 243 17.00 -8.91 3.80
N ASP A 244 17.96 -8.26 4.46
CA ASP A 244 18.75 -8.84 5.54
C ASP A 244 18.18 -8.33 6.88
N PHE A 245 17.41 -9.18 7.57
CA PHE A 245 16.83 -8.87 8.87
C PHE A 245 17.85 -9.06 9.98
N GLN A 246 18.05 -8.07 10.82
CA GLN A 246 18.94 -8.14 11.97
C GLN A 246 18.22 -8.81 13.14
N THR A 247 18.47 -10.07 13.38
CA THR A 247 17.74 -10.86 14.39
C THR A 247 18.22 -10.69 15.82
N GLY A 248 18.97 -9.64 16.14
CA GLY A 248 19.22 -9.13 17.50
C GLY A 248 19.79 -10.11 18.56
N ARG A 249 19.98 -11.36 18.25
CA ARG A 249 20.76 -12.28 19.06
C ARG A 249 22.19 -12.31 18.54
N THR A 250 22.97 -11.35 18.97
CA THR A 250 24.36 -11.64 19.25
C THR A 250 24.32 -12.67 20.38
N ALA A 251 24.26 -13.95 20.08
CA ALA A 251 24.89 -14.89 21.00
C ALA A 251 26.33 -14.36 21.09
N GLU A 252 26.72 -13.90 22.25
CA GLU A 252 28.13 -13.61 22.52
C GLU A 252 28.88 -14.92 22.29
N SER A 253 29.26 -15.14 21.02
CA SER A 253 30.01 -16.31 20.63
C SER A 253 31.47 -15.95 20.84
N THR A 254 32.16 -16.68 21.69
CA THR A 254 33.61 -16.57 21.81
C THR A 254 34.21 -17.02 20.47
N LEU A 255 34.85 -16.10 19.75
CA LEU A 255 35.46 -16.37 18.46
C LEU A 255 36.90 -16.83 18.68
N VAL A 256 37.29 -17.87 17.95
CA VAL A 256 38.67 -18.41 17.97
C VAL A 256 39.18 -18.51 16.54
N PRO A 257 40.42 -18.10 16.26
CA PRO A 257 41.02 -18.34 14.95
C PRO A 257 41.00 -19.84 14.59
N ASN A 258 40.63 -20.15 13.34
CA ASN A 258 40.53 -21.56 12.90
C ASN A 258 41.82 -22.36 13.12
N VAL A 259 42.98 -21.69 13.05
CA VAL A 259 44.30 -22.29 13.31
C VAL A 259 44.49 -22.73 14.76
N ALA A 260 43.70 -22.25 15.70
CA ALA A 260 43.75 -22.64 17.11
C ALA A 260 42.84 -23.84 17.44
N ILE A 261 42.06 -24.31 16.49
CA ILE A 261 41.20 -25.48 16.65
C ILE A 261 41.97 -26.71 16.32
N VAL A 262 42.05 -27.62 17.27
CA VAL A 262 42.71 -28.93 17.13
C VAL A 262 41.68 -30.02 17.37
N THR A 263 41.92 -31.20 16.79
CA THR A 263 41.08 -32.37 17.02
C THR A 263 41.89 -33.41 17.79
N GLU A 264 41.37 -33.81 18.95
CA GLU A 264 41.98 -34.89 19.76
C GLU A 264 40.92 -35.94 20.03
N ASN A 265 41.24 -37.20 19.76
CA ASN A 265 40.32 -38.34 19.89
C ASN A 265 38.98 -38.16 19.15
N GLY A 266 39.00 -37.49 18.00
CA GLY A 266 37.79 -37.24 17.19
C GLY A 266 36.91 -36.11 17.70
N GLN A 267 37.29 -35.40 18.75
CA GLN A 267 36.58 -34.24 19.28
C GLN A 267 37.33 -32.95 18.97
N PRO A 268 36.63 -31.92 18.46
CA PRO A 268 37.21 -30.61 18.28
C PRO A 268 37.44 -29.92 19.62
N GLY A 269 38.54 -29.20 19.74
CA GLY A 269 38.92 -28.49 20.94
C GLY A 269 39.94 -27.40 20.69
N VAL A 270 40.31 -26.71 21.72
CA VAL A 270 41.38 -25.71 21.72
C VAL A 270 42.41 -26.04 22.80
N LEU A 271 43.66 -25.64 22.58
CA LEU A 271 44.72 -25.78 23.57
C LEU A 271 44.76 -24.50 24.41
N LEU A 272 44.29 -24.59 25.65
CA LEU A 272 44.38 -23.51 26.63
C LEU A 272 45.78 -23.43 27.21
N VAL A 273 46.23 -22.22 27.53
CA VAL A 273 47.49 -22.01 28.30
C VAL A 273 47.19 -22.35 29.75
N GLY A 274 47.73 -23.50 30.19
CA GLY A 274 47.64 -23.96 31.57
C GLY A 274 48.66 -23.30 32.49
N LYS A 275 48.77 -23.79 33.75
CA LYS A 275 49.82 -23.40 34.67
C LYS A 275 51.16 -23.87 34.07
N ASP A 276 52.18 -23.04 34.17
CA ASP A 276 53.54 -23.30 33.64
C ASP A 276 53.62 -23.33 32.09
N ASP A 277 52.74 -22.56 31.41
CA ASP A 277 52.67 -22.45 29.96
C ASP A 277 52.49 -23.78 29.21
N GLN A 278 51.99 -24.80 29.87
CA GLN A 278 51.71 -26.09 29.26
C GLN A 278 50.35 -26.07 28.50
N PRO A 279 50.31 -26.65 27.28
CA PRO A 279 49.05 -26.74 26.54
C PRO A 279 48.11 -27.75 27.21
N ARG A 280 46.90 -27.34 27.47
CA ARG A 280 45.84 -28.20 27.99
C ARG A 280 44.70 -28.24 26.95
N PHE A 281 44.39 -29.45 26.47
CA PHE A 281 43.28 -29.66 25.57
C PHE A 281 41.95 -29.39 26.28
N GLN A 282 41.11 -28.57 25.69
CA GLN A 282 39.75 -28.28 26.14
C GLN A 282 38.79 -28.58 25.01
N PRO A 283 37.91 -29.59 25.13
CA PRO A 283 36.89 -29.86 24.17
C PRO A 283 35.94 -28.66 24.04
N VAL A 284 35.56 -28.33 22.82
CA VAL A 284 34.63 -27.23 22.55
C VAL A 284 33.58 -27.69 21.58
N GLU A 285 32.41 -27.06 21.69
CA GLU A 285 31.33 -27.16 20.70
C GLU A 285 31.49 -26.04 19.71
N LEU A 286 31.68 -26.40 18.43
CA LEU A 286 31.89 -25.42 17.36
C LEU A 286 30.54 -24.98 16.79
N GLY A 287 30.41 -23.67 16.56
CA GLY A 287 29.33 -23.05 15.83
C GLY A 287 29.72 -22.71 14.38
N SER A 288 29.13 -21.64 13.85
CA SER A 288 29.44 -21.18 12.48
C SER A 288 30.86 -20.65 12.35
N SER A 289 31.48 -20.89 11.20
CA SER A 289 32.83 -20.39 10.84
C SER A 289 32.69 -19.32 9.74
N SER A 290 33.39 -18.20 9.91
CA SER A 290 33.44 -17.11 8.92
C SER A 290 34.73 -16.30 9.07
N GLY A 291 35.28 -15.84 7.94
CA GLY A 291 36.44 -14.94 7.95
C GLY A 291 37.71 -15.47 8.64
N GLY A 292 37.93 -16.78 8.63
CA GLY A 292 39.11 -17.37 9.29
C GLY A 292 38.96 -17.57 10.81
N GLN A 293 37.75 -17.35 11.36
CA GLN A 293 37.43 -17.57 12.76
C GLN A 293 36.19 -18.48 12.88
N SER A 294 36.17 -19.29 13.93
CA SER A 294 35.03 -20.14 14.31
C SER A 294 34.44 -19.69 15.63
N ALA A 295 33.12 -19.71 15.72
CA ALA A 295 32.39 -19.48 16.95
C ALA A 295 32.49 -20.72 17.85
N ILE A 296 32.74 -20.52 19.14
CA ILE A 296 32.64 -21.55 20.17
C ILE A 296 31.34 -21.33 20.93
N LEU A 297 30.47 -22.34 20.90
CA LEU A 297 29.18 -22.33 21.60
C LEU A 297 29.33 -22.66 23.08
N SER A 298 30.24 -23.56 23.41
CA SER A 298 30.52 -23.96 24.79
C SER A 298 31.96 -24.50 24.95
N GLY A 299 32.47 -24.46 26.17
CA GLY A 299 33.77 -25.05 26.53
C GLY A 299 34.89 -24.07 26.88
N VAL A 300 34.82 -22.80 26.43
CA VAL A 300 35.84 -21.78 26.70
C VAL A 300 35.22 -20.45 27.10
N LYS A 301 35.81 -19.76 28.06
CA LYS A 301 35.33 -18.42 28.49
C LYS A 301 35.99 -17.32 27.64
N PRO A 302 35.28 -16.22 27.38
CA PRO A 302 35.85 -15.04 26.74
C PRO A 302 37.11 -14.57 27.49
N GLY A 303 38.18 -14.21 26.74
CA GLY A 303 39.44 -13.75 27.31
C GLY A 303 40.43 -14.88 27.68
N SER A 304 40.07 -16.16 27.48
CA SER A 304 41.00 -17.28 27.65
C SER A 304 42.11 -17.22 26.59
N LYS A 305 43.34 -17.47 26.99
CA LYS A 305 44.48 -17.56 26.05
C LYS A 305 44.55 -18.95 25.46
N VAL A 306 44.59 -19.01 24.13
CA VAL A 306 44.72 -20.27 23.36
C VAL A 306 45.97 -20.25 22.54
N PHE A 307 46.57 -21.41 22.36
CA PHE A 307 47.74 -21.58 21.47
C PHE A 307 47.26 -21.53 20.02
N ILE A 308 47.93 -20.71 19.20
CA ILE A 308 47.72 -20.63 17.76
C ILE A 308 48.64 -21.61 17.04
N ASP A 309 49.85 -21.83 17.60
CA ASP A 309 50.84 -22.84 17.19
C ASP A 309 51.47 -23.45 18.44
N LEU A 310 51.82 -24.74 18.36
CA LEU A 310 52.48 -25.40 19.47
C LEU A 310 53.93 -24.92 19.54
N PRO A 311 54.42 -24.48 20.71
CA PRO A 311 55.80 -24.16 20.87
C PRO A 311 56.66 -25.41 20.61
N PRO A 312 57.94 -25.24 20.16
CA PRO A 312 58.80 -26.36 19.75
C PRO A 312 58.98 -27.45 20.79
N TRP A 313 58.89 -27.10 22.08
CA TRP A 313 59.05 -28.05 23.22
C TRP A 313 57.75 -28.84 23.47
N ALA A 314 56.58 -28.41 22.97
CA ALA A 314 55.29 -29.10 23.11
C ALA A 314 54.96 -30.03 21.93
N LYS A 315 55.79 -30.02 20.85
CA LYS A 315 55.60 -30.86 19.66
C LYS A 315 56.06 -32.32 19.83
N LYS A 316 56.61 -32.70 20.97
CA LYS A 316 56.95 -34.06 21.30
C LYS A 316 55.95 -34.67 22.27
N ARG A 317 54.89 -35.22 21.75
CA ARG A 317 54.14 -36.34 22.32
C ARG A 317 53.53 -37.13 21.17
N ASP A 318 54.25 -38.12 20.71
CA ASP A 318 53.65 -39.30 20.09
C ASP A 318 52.95 -40.12 21.16
#